data_cf49dbd05c74ca0c2c6edffe74bfdeb2
#
_entry.id   cf49dbd05c74ca0c2c6edffe74bfdeb2
#
_cell.length_a   1.000
_cell.length_b   1.000
_cell.length_c   1.000
_cell.angle_alpha   90.00
_cell.angle_beta   90.00
_cell.angle_gamma   90.00
#
_symmetry.space_group_name_H-M   'P 1'
#
loop_
_entity.id
_entity.type
_entity.pdbx_description
1 polymer ?
#
loop_
_entity_poly.entity_id
_entity_poly.type
_entity_poly.pdbx_seq_one_letter_code
_entity_poly.pdbx_strand_id
1 'polypeptide(L)'
;LLVGLYVGFATVGVFAVWYTRTSLFGLDFGGDNHTVVTWHQLSHWGQCSTWSKKEFSGGSYSAGGVEYSYSGDDACAYFTEGKLKASTLSLTVLVVIEMFNACNAISEDISLLKMPPWINPWLLLAMAGSFGLHFLILYVPSLAQIFSIVPLDFSEWMLVLMFSTPVWLIDEVLKFVGRNYVMEGR
;
A
#
# COMPACT_ATOMS: atom_id res chain seq x y z
N LEU A 1 -2.62 -19.73 -0.74
CA LEU A 1 -3.15 -19.28 0.56
C LEU A 1 -2.21 -18.31 1.26
N LEU A 2 -0.92 -18.62 1.44
CA LEU A 2 0.07 -17.77 2.12
C LEU A 2 0.21 -16.39 1.46
N VAL A 3 0.35 -16.34 0.13
CA VAL A 3 0.45 -15.07 -0.61
C VAL A 3 -0.80 -14.23 -0.41
N GLY A 4 -2.01 -14.81 -0.52
CA GLY A 4 -3.25 -14.06 -0.31
C GLY A 4 -3.40 -13.52 1.13
N LEU A 5 -2.96 -14.29 2.13
CA LEU A 5 -2.91 -13.81 3.51
C LEU A 5 -1.95 -12.63 3.65
N TYR A 6 -0.79 -12.72 3.03
CA TYR A 6 0.19 -11.63 3.05
C TYR A 6 -0.36 -10.36 2.38
N VAL A 7 -1.04 -10.48 1.22
CA VAL A 7 -1.68 -9.34 0.54
C VAL A 7 -2.63 -8.61 1.48
N GLY A 8 -3.49 -9.35 2.19
CA GLY A 8 -4.40 -8.77 3.18
C GLY A 8 -3.65 -8.04 4.30
N PHE A 9 -2.60 -8.65 4.86
CA PHE A 9 -1.78 -8.01 5.89
C PHE A 9 -1.02 -6.77 5.38
N ALA A 10 -0.48 -6.80 4.17
CA ALA A 10 0.26 -5.69 3.60
C ALA A 10 -0.65 -4.48 3.34
N THR A 11 -1.82 -4.70 2.75
CA THR A 11 -2.78 -3.62 2.43
C THR A 11 -3.37 -2.98 3.68
N VAL A 12 -3.78 -3.77 4.67
CA VAL A 12 -4.27 -3.25 5.96
C VAL A 12 -3.13 -2.68 6.78
N GLY A 13 -1.96 -3.32 6.74
CA GLY A 13 -0.77 -2.89 7.47
C GLY A 13 -0.28 -1.51 7.06
N VAL A 14 -0.17 -1.23 5.75
CA VAL A 14 0.26 0.09 5.28
C VAL A 14 -0.75 1.19 5.65
N PHE A 15 -2.05 0.88 5.59
CA PHE A 15 -3.12 1.78 6.04
C PHE A 15 -2.95 2.14 7.52
N ALA A 16 -2.78 1.13 8.37
CA ALA A 16 -2.62 1.31 9.81
C ALA A 16 -1.31 2.03 10.16
N VAL A 17 -0.22 1.72 9.47
CA VAL A 17 1.09 2.37 9.65
C VAL A 17 1.01 3.84 9.30
N TRP A 18 0.37 4.20 8.20
CA TRP A 18 0.21 5.60 7.82
C TRP A 18 -0.55 6.41 8.88
N TYR A 19 -1.61 5.87 9.45
CA TYR A 19 -2.36 6.57 10.51
C TYR A 19 -1.62 6.64 11.85
N THR A 20 -0.80 5.65 12.18
CA THR A 20 -0.20 5.52 13.52
C THR A 20 1.26 5.94 13.61
N ARG A 21 1.92 6.18 12.47
CA ARG A 21 3.34 6.49 12.39
C ARG A 21 3.62 7.61 11.39
N THR A 22 4.60 8.44 11.67
CA THR A 22 5.17 9.40 10.71
C THR A 22 6.35 8.82 9.97
N SER A 23 7.05 7.86 10.58
CA SER A 23 8.23 7.24 9.99
C SER A 23 8.30 5.75 10.30
N LEU A 24 8.94 4.99 9.42
CA LEU A 24 9.19 3.55 9.58
C LEU A 24 10.58 3.22 9.02
N PHE A 25 11.43 2.55 9.80
CA PHE A 25 12.80 2.16 9.42
C PHE A 25 13.65 3.32 8.85
N GLY A 26 13.46 4.54 9.34
CA GLY A 26 14.20 5.72 8.86
C GLY A 26 13.61 6.40 7.62
N LEU A 27 12.52 5.88 7.07
CA LEU A 27 11.75 6.54 6.03
C LEU A 27 10.69 7.43 6.67
N ASP A 28 10.79 8.73 6.47
CA ASP A 28 9.77 9.69 6.88
C ASP A 28 8.76 9.87 5.73
N PHE A 29 7.53 9.50 5.96
CA PHE A 29 6.40 9.60 5.03
C PHE A 29 5.26 10.47 5.58
N GLY A 30 5.42 10.99 6.81
CA GLY A 30 4.42 11.82 7.44
C GLY A 30 4.38 13.25 6.91
N GLY A 31 5.51 13.79 6.45
CA GLY A 31 5.62 15.20 6.11
C GLY A 31 5.40 16.13 7.32
N ASP A 32 5.49 17.45 7.09
CA ASP A 32 5.50 18.44 8.18
C ASP A 32 4.17 18.57 8.95
N ASN A 33 3.05 18.16 8.36
CA ASN A 33 1.69 18.39 8.90
C ASN A 33 0.88 17.10 9.10
N HIS A 34 1.50 15.92 9.09
CA HIS A 34 0.76 14.66 9.24
C HIS A 34 0.39 14.40 10.70
N THR A 35 -0.91 14.35 10.97
CA THR A 35 -1.43 14.01 12.30
C THR A 35 -1.54 12.51 12.47
N VAL A 36 -0.76 11.95 13.39
CA VAL A 36 -0.86 10.54 13.76
C VAL A 36 -1.91 10.31 14.84
N VAL A 37 -2.56 9.17 14.78
CA VAL A 37 -3.54 8.73 15.77
C VAL A 37 -3.01 7.53 16.54
N THR A 38 -3.53 7.31 17.73
CA THR A 38 -3.20 6.11 18.51
C THR A 38 -3.89 4.88 17.93
N TRP A 39 -3.31 3.70 18.17
CA TRP A 39 -3.95 2.43 17.78
C TRP A 39 -5.35 2.27 18.38
N HIS A 40 -5.56 2.77 19.60
CA HIS A 40 -6.87 2.76 20.24
C HIS A 40 -7.89 3.61 19.45
N GLN A 41 -7.52 4.82 19.04
CA GLN A 41 -8.39 5.68 18.22
C GLN A 41 -8.69 5.04 16.87
N LEU A 42 -7.66 4.47 16.19
CA LEU A 42 -7.84 3.81 14.91
C LEU A 42 -8.76 2.58 15.01
N SER A 43 -8.63 1.76 16.06
CA SER A 43 -9.47 0.57 16.25
C SER A 43 -10.89 0.88 16.69
N HIS A 44 -11.13 2.03 17.31
CA HIS A 44 -12.43 2.49 17.79
C HIS A 44 -12.98 3.68 17.01
N TRP A 45 -12.53 3.86 15.76
CA TRP A 45 -12.95 4.99 14.92
C TRP A 45 -14.47 5.15 14.79
N GLY A 46 -15.24 4.06 14.91
CA GLY A 46 -16.72 4.10 14.91
C GLY A 46 -17.32 4.87 16.08
N GLN A 47 -16.54 5.19 17.12
CA GLN A 47 -16.94 5.97 18.28
C GLN A 47 -16.47 7.43 18.22
N CYS A 48 -15.88 7.85 17.09
CA CYS A 48 -15.29 9.17 16.89
C CYS A 48 -16.23 10.34 17.22
N SER A 49 -17.55 10.16 17.05
CA SER A 49 -18.56 11.18 17.38
C SER A 49 -18.68 11.47 18.89
N THR A 50 -18.17 10.58 19.74
CA THR A 50 -18.21 10.74 21.21
C THR A 50 -16.90 11.29 21.77
N TRP A 51 -15.87 11.46 20.96
CA TRP A 51 -14.57 11.91 21.42
C TRP A 51 -14.58 13.41 21.76
N SER A 52 -13.91 13.73 22.86
CA SER A 52 -13.71 15.11 23.26
C SER A 52 -12.55 15.75 22.45
N LYS A 53 -12.55 17.09 22.36
CA LYS A 53 -11.42 17.85 21.76
C LYS A 53 -10.08 17.58 22.45
N LYS A 54 -10.07 17.04 23.67
CA LYS A 54 -8.86 16.64 24.38
C LYS A 54 -8.31 15.29 23.86
N GLU A 55 -9.20 14.43 23.37
CA GLU A 55 -8.84 13.10 22.82
C GLU A 55 -8.40 13.21 21.36
N PHE A 56 -9.04 14.10 20.59
CA PHE A 56 -8.67 14.37 19.21
C PHE A 56 -8.88 15.85 18.87
N SER A 57 -7.79 16.56 18.63
CA SER A 57 -7.81 18.01 18.37
C SER A 57 -7.99 18.39 16.90
N GLY A 58 -8.06 17.41 16.02
CA GLY A 58 -8.11 17.56 14.56
C GLY A 58 -7.00 16.81 13.87
N GLY A 59 -7.14 16.56 12.59
CA GLY A 59 -6.16 15.85 11.77
C GLY A 59 -5.81 16.62 10.50
N SER A 60 -4.57 16.53 10.06
CA SER A 60 -4.10 17.12 8.81
C SER A 60 -3.08 16.23 8.12
N TYR A 61 -2.94 16.37 6.82
CA TYR A 61 -1.87 15.79 6.01
C TYR A 61 -1.73 16.55 4.69
N SER A 62 -0.62 16.40 4.01
CA SER A 62 -0.37 16.96 2.68
C SER A 62 -0.40 15.87 1.61
N ALA A 63 -0.94 16.19 0.44
CA ALA A 63 -0.91 15.32 -0.73
C ALA A 63 -0.88 16.13 -2.03
N GLY A 64 0.13 15.89 -2.87
CA GLY A 64 0.27 16.60 -4.15
C GLY A 64 0.39 18.11 -4.03
N GLY A 65 0.94 18.62 -2.92
CA GLY A 65 1.07 20.05 -2.63
C GLY A 65 -0.22 20.71 -2.10
N VAL A 66 -1.27 19.92 -1.86
CA VAL A 66 -2.52 20.38 -1.23
C VAL A 66 -2.55 19.91 0.22
N GLU A 67 -2.86 20.82 1.14
CA GLU A 67 -3.05 20.52 2.55
C GLU A 67 -4.51 20.17 2.82
N TYR A 68 -4.72 19.02 3.44
CA TYR A 68 -6.02 18.54 3.91
C TYR A 68 -6.06 18.69 5.43
N SER A 69 -7.02 19.46 5.93
CA SER A 69 -7.18 19.66 7.37
C SER A 69 -8.62 19.41 7.81
N TYR A 70 -8.77 18.72 8.92
CA TYR A 70 -10.04 18.31 9.51
C TYR A 70 -10.14 18.84 10.93
N SER A 71 -11.26 19.51 11.25
CA SER A 71 -11.48 20.10 12.56
C SER A 71 -11.66 19.04 13.63
N GLY A 72 -11.16 19.31 14.84
CA GLY A 72 -11.44 18.46 16.01
C GLY A 72 -12.90 18.49 16.49
N ASP A 73 -13.76 19.35 15.92
CA ASP A 73 -15.20 19.33 16.17
C ASP A 73 -15.90 18.15 15.48
N ASP A 74 -15.31 17.66 14.38
CA ASP A 74 -15.76 16.46 13.67
C ASP A 74 -14.58 15.50 13.50
N ALA A 75 -14.26 14.78 14.58
CA ALA A 75 -13.21 13.77 14.56
C ALA A 75 -13.47 12.66 13.52
N CYS A 76 -14.73 12.40 13.19
CA CYS A 76 -15.11 11.38 12.22
C CYS A 76 -14.72 11.76 10.79
N ALA A 77 -14.68 13.04 10.44
CA ALA A 77 -14.30 13.50 9.12
C ALA A 77 -12.87 13.07 8.75
N TYR A 78 -11.94 13.05 9.71
CA TYR A 78 -10.57 12.58 9.49
C TYR A 78 -10.47 11.10 9.10
N PHE A 79 -11.39 10.27 9.59
CA PHE A 79 -11.43 8.83 9.28
C PHE A 79 -12.34 8.49 8.09
N THR A 80 -13.30 9.33 7.76
CA THR A 80 -14.23 9.09 6.64
C THR A 80 -13.77 9.76 5.36
N GLU A 81 -13.51 11.05 5.40
CA GLU A 81 -13.04 11.85 4.25
C GLU A 81 -11.51 11.88 4.19
N GLY A 82 -10.83 11.98 5.33
CA GLY A 82 -9.36 12.05 5.44
C GLY A 82 -8.63 10.76 5.09
N LYS A 83 -9.31 9.64 4.90
CA LYS A 83 -8.71 8.35 4.56
C LYS A 83 -8.11 8.26 3.14
N LEU A 84 -8.27 9.31 2.30
CA LEU A 84 -7.85 9.28 0.89
C LEU A 84 -6.40 8.84 0.71
N LYS A 85 -5.47 9.41 1.50
CA LYS A 85 -4.04 9.08 1.43
C LYS A 85 -3.77 7.63 1.86
N ALA A 86 -4.29 7.21 3.00
CA ALA A 86 -4.14 5.85 3.50
C ALA A 86 -4.75 4.80 2.54
N SER A 87 -5.92 5.11 1.97
CA SER A 87 -6.57 4.25 0.99
C SER A 87 -5.78 4.17 -0.33
N THR A 88 -5.20 5.29 -0.78
CA THR A 88 -4.33 5.33 -1.96
C THR A 88 -3.08 4.47 -1.76
N LEU A 89 -2.46 4.54 -0.58
CA LEU A 89 -1.31 3.70 -0.23
C LEU A 89 -1.69 2.21 -0.26
N SER A 90 -2.81 1.83 0.34
CA SER A 90 -3.30 0.44 0.32
C SER A 90 -3.57 -0.06 -1.09
N LEU A 91 -4.23 0.76 -1.92
CA LEU A 91 -4.49 0.44 -3.32
C LEU A 91 -3.17 0.29 -4.11
N THR A 92 -2.22 1.18 -3.91
CA THR A 92 -0.93 1.14 -4.60
C THR A 92 -0.10 -0.08 -4.18
N VAL A 93 -0.09 -0.43 -2.88
CA VAL A 93 0.53 -1.68 -2.38
C VAL A 93 -0.10 -2.89 -3.07
N LEU A 94 -1.43 -2.94 -3.15
CA LEU A 94 -2.14 -4.03 -3.83
C LEU A 94 -1.71 -4.12 -5.30
N VAL A 95 -1.72 -3.02 -6.05
CA VAL A 95 -1.31 -3.01 -7.46
C VAL A 95 0.13 -3.48 -7.64
N VAL A 96 1.07 -3.03 -6.81
CA VAL A 96 2.48 -3.45 -6.88
C VAL A 96 2.63 -4.94 -6.54
N ILE A 97 1.93 -5.44 -5.53
CA ILE A 97 1.95 -6.86 -5.19
C ILE A 97 1.41 -7.70 -6.36
N GLU A 98 0.32 -7.29 -7.00
CA GLU A 98 -0.22 -8.00 -8.16
C GLU A 98 0.75 -8.02 -9.35
N MET A 99 1.54 -6.95 -9.52
CA MET A 99 2.62 -6.97 -10.52
C MET A 99 3.72 -7.98 -10.17
N PHE A 100 4.12 -8.07 -8.90
CA PHE A 100 5.06 -9.11 -8.46
C PHE A 100 4.48 -10.52 -8.65
N ASN A 101 3.20 -10.72 -8.32
CA ASN A 101 2.51 -11.99 -8.55
C ASN A 101 2.46 -12.35 -10.04
N ALA A 102 2.20 -11.38 -10.92
CA ALA A 102 2.24 -11.60 -12.37
C ALA A 102 3.64 -12.00 -12.85
N CYS A 103 4.70 -11.39 -12.33
CA CYS A 103 6.08 -11.81 -12.60
C CYS A 103 6.34 -13.24 -12.10
N ASN A 104 5.88 -13.55 -10.90
CA ASN A 104 6.07 -14.87 -10.28
C ASN A 104 5.33 -15.98 -11.03
N ALA A 105 4.18 -15.69 -11.63
CA ALA A 105 3.39 -16.64 -12.40
C ALA A 105 4.07 -17.12 -13.68
N ILE A 106 5.01 -16.36 -14.27
CA ILE A 106 5.79 -16.80 -15.45
C ILE A 106 6.73 -17.95 -15.08
N SER A 107 7.23 -17.95 -13.85
CA SER A 107 8.25 -18.90 -13.40
C SER A 107 7.66 -19.84 -12.34
N GLU A 108 6.65 -20.67 -12.73
CA GLU A 108 5.95 -21.57 -11.79
C GLU A 108 6.90 -22.51 -11.04
N ASP A 109 7.86 -23.11 -11.78
CA ASP A 109 8.79 -24.10 -11.22
C ASP A 109 10.24 -23.63 -11.14
N ILE A 110 10.57 -22.47 -11.69
CA ILE A 110 11.94 -21.97 -11.80
C ILE A 110 12.00 -20.60 -11.11
N SER A 111 13.10 -20.33 -10.39
CA SER A 111 13.33 -19.00 -9.78
C SER A 111 13.27 -17.88 -10.85
N LEU A 112 12.65 -16.76 -10.50
CA LEU A 112 12.61 -15.54 -11.32
C LEU A 112 14.01 -15.06 -11.72
N LEU A 113 15.04 -15.39 -10.94
CA LEU A 113 16.44 -15.09 -11.25
C LEU A 113 16.98 -15.90 -12.43
N LYS A 114 16.42 -17.09 -12.69
CA LYS A 114 16.81 -17.96 -13.82
C LYS A 114 15.93 -17.77 -15.05
N MET A 115 14.68 -17.36 -14.85
CA MET A 115 13.72 -17.09 -15.92
C MET A 115 13.16 -15.66 -15.77
N PRO A 116 13.89 -14.66 -16.24
CA PRO A 116 13.52 -13.27 -16.04
C PRO A 116 12.27 -12.88 -16.86
N PRO A 117 11.49 -11.87 -16.41
CA PRO A 117 10.19 -11.52 -16.99
C PRO A 117 10.25 -11.02 -18.45
N TRP A 118 11.42 -10.60 -18.96
CA TRP A 118 11.57 -10.17 -20.35
C TRP A 118 11.52 -11.29 -21.40
N ILE A 119 11.41 -12.55 -20.97
CA ILE A 119 11.19 -13.68 -21.89
C ILE A 119 9.76 -13.60 -22.48
N ASN A 120 8.79 -13.03 -21.77
CA ASN A 120 7.45 -12.82 -22.27
C ASN A 120 7.15 -11.32 -22.49
N PRO A 121 7.37 -10.79 -23.71
CA PRO A 121 7.17 -9.36 -23.98
C PRO A 121 5.71 -8.94 -23.87
N TRP A 122 4.75 -9.81 -24.09
CA TRP A 122 3.32 -9.52 -23.94
C TRP A 122 2.93 -9.26 -22.49
N LEU A 123 3.52 -10.00 -21.56
CA LEU A 123 3.30 -9.75 -20.13
C LEU A 123 3.93 -8.44 -19.71
N LEU A 124 5.15 -8.15 -20.14
CA LEU A 124 5.79 -6.85 -19.85
C LEU A 124 4.96 -5.69 -20.38
N LEU A 125 4.39 -5.83 -21.58
CA LEU A 125 3.51 -4.81 -22.16
C LEU A 125 2.25 -4.63 -21.31
N ALA A 126 1.63 -5.71 -20.87
CA ALA A 126 0.46 -5.67 -19.99
C ALA A 126 0.77 -5.04 -18.64
N MET A 127 1.89 -5.40 -18.02
CA MET A 127 2.35 -4.80 -16.76
C MET A 127 2.65 -3.30 -16.92
N ALA A 128 3.38 -2.93 -17.97
CA ALA A 128 3.67 -1.53 -18.27
C ALA A 128 2.39 -0.72 -18.52
N GLY A 129 1.42 -1.31 -19.21
CA GLY A 129 0.11 -0.70 -19.41
C GLY A 129 -0.66 -0.50 -18.10
N SER A 130 -0.67 -1.50 -17.22
CA SER A 130 -1.33 -1.44 -15.91
C SER A 130 -0.67 -0.40 -14.99
N PHE A 131 0.66 -0.39 -14.91
CA PHE A 131 1.40 0.64 -14.17
C PHE A 131 1.19 2.02 -14.77
N GLY A 132 1.28 2.14 -16.09
CA GLY A 132 1.05 3.41 -16.80
C GLY A 132 -0.36 3.97 -16.50
N LEU A 133 -1.37 3.11 -16.52
CA LEU A 133 -2.73 3.50 -16.16
C LEU A 133 -2.83 3.90 -14.67
N HIS A 134 -2.19 3.16 -13.77
CA HIS A 134 -2.17 3.48 -12.35
C HIS A 134 -1.52 4.85 -12.09
N PHE A 135 -0.35 5.12 -12.69
CA PHE A 135 0.31 6.43 -12.63
C PHE A 135 -0.55 7.54 -13.22
N LEU A 136 -1.20 7.28 -14.35
CA LEU A 136 -2.07 8.25 -14.98
C LEU A 136 -3.25 8.62 -14.07
N ILE A 137 -3.89 7.65 -13.44
CA ILE A 137 -4.99 7.89 -12.50
C ILE A 137 -4.49 8.62 -11.25
N LEU A 138 -3.28 8.31 -10.77
CA LEU A 138 -2.73 8.89 -9.55
C LEU A 138 -2.30 10.36 -9.71
N TYR A 139 -1.74 10.71 -10.87
CA TYR A 139 -1.12 12.03 -11.09
C TYR A 139 -1.91 12.96 -12.00
N VAL A 140 -2.97 12.49 -12.68
CA VAL A 140 -3.89 13.37 -13.43
C VAL A 140 -5.03 13.83 -12.51
N PRO A 141 -5.11 15.12 -12.14
CA PRO A 141 -6.01 15.60 -11.08
C PRO A 141 -7.49 15.27 -11.31
N SER A 142 -7.97 15.32 -12.56
CA SER A 142 -9.36 14.99 -12.90
C SER A 142 -9.67 13.51 -12.66
N LEU A 143 -8.72 12.61 -12.95
CA LEU A 143 -8.89 11.19 -12.71
C LEU A 143 -8.73 10.87 -11.21
N ALA A 144 -7.75 11.46 -10.53
CA ALA A 144 -7.55 11.30 -9.11
C ALA A 144 -8.83 11.66 -8.31
N GLN A 145 -9.52 12.74 -8.68
CA GLN A 145 -10.79 13.12 -8.06
C GLN A 145 -11.91 12.10 -8.32
N ILE A 146 -12.05 11.59 -9.56
CA ILE A 146 -13.06 10.58 -9.89
C ILE A 146 -12.86 9.31 -9.08
N PHE A 147 -11.61 8.86 -8.91
CA PHE A 147 -11.27 7.64 -8.19
C PHE A 147 -11.07 7.86 -6.68
N SER A 148 -11.21 9.09 -6.19
CA SER A 148 -11.01 9.46 -4.78
C SER A 148 -9.65 9.00 -4.25
N ILE A 149 -8.59 9.28 -5.01
CA ILE A 149 -7.20 9.00 -4.66
C ILE A 149 -6.37 10.28 -4.71
N VAL A 150 -5.20 10.25 -4.12
CA VAL A 150 -4.29 11.40 -4.04
C VAL A 150 -2.88 11.02 -4.48
N PRO A 151 -2.10 11.96 -5.05
CA PRO A 151 -0.72 11.70 -5.42
C PRO A 151 0.13 11.24 -4.22
N LEU A 152 1.07 10.33 -4.48
CA LEU A 152 2.03 9.82 -3.51
C LEU A 152 3.39 10.48 -3.72
N ASP A 153 4.06 10.80 -2.60
CA ASP A 153 5.40 11.32 -2.57
C ASP A 153 6.46 10.20 -2.65
N PHE A 154 7.72 10.56 -2.90
CA PHE A 154 8.80 9.58 -3.05
C PHE A 154 8.96 8.67 -1.81
N SER A 155 8.89 9.23 -0.62
CA SER A 155 8.98 8.47 0.64
C SER A 155 7.83 7.48 0.80
N GLU A 156 6.64 7.85 0.35
CA GLU A 156 5.46 6.97 0.34
C GLU A 156 5.59 5.84 -0.68
N TRP A 157 6.19 6.11 -1.84
CA TRP A 157 6.56 5.06 -2.81
C TRP A 157 7.56 4.07 -2.22
N MET A 158 8.54 4.53 -1.43
CA MET A 158 9.47 3.64 -0.72
C MET A 158 8.72 2.78 0.31
N LEU A 159 7.74 3.35 1.01
CA LEU A 159 6.87 2.60 1.92
C LEU A 159 6.06 1.53 1.16
N VAL A 160 5.49 1.86 0.01
CA VAL A 160 4.78 0.91 -0.87
C VAL A 160 5.70 -0.25 -1.27
N LEU A 161 6.91 0.05 -1.73
CA LEU A 161 7.88 -0.98 -2.13
C LEU A 161 8.30 -1.86 -0.94
N MET A 162 8.47 -1.28 0.24
CA MET A 162 8.82 -2.02 1.45
C MET A 162 7.73 -3.03 1.84
N PHE A 163 6.44 -2.67 1.72
CA PHE A 163 5.32 -3.57 1.99
C PHE A 163 5.06 -4.57 0.85
N SER A 164 5.47 -4.27 -0.37
CA SER A 164 5.21 -5.13 -1.53
C SER A 164 6.31 -6.14 -1.79
N THR A 165 7.58 -5.79 -1.54
CA THR A 165 8.74 -6.66 -1.83
C THR A 165 8.71 -8.02 -1.14
N PRO A 166 8.24 -8.18 0.12
CA PRO A 166 8.21 -9.48 0.79
C PRO A 166 7.39 -10.54 0.05
N VAL A 167 6.42 -10.17 -0.78
CA VAL A 167 5.64 -11.14 -1.56
C VAL A 167 6.52 -11.93 -2.52
N TRP A 168 7.50 -11.27 -3.13
CA TRP A 168 8.48 -11.92 -3.99
C TRP A 168 9.35 -12.92 -3.21
N LEU A 169 9.81 -12.57 -2.02
CA LEU A 169 10.58 -13.46 -1.16
C LEU A 169 9.76 -14.67 -0.70
N ILE A 170 8.50 -14.45 -0.34
CA ILE A 170 7.58 -15.53 0.06
C ILE A 170 7.43 -16.53 -1.09
N ASP A 171 7.23 -16.06 -2.32
CA ASP A 171 7.07 -16.91 -3.50
C ASP A 171 8.35 -17.71 -3.80
N GLU A 172 9.53 -17.09 -3.75
CA GLU A 172 10.80 -17.76 -3.95
C GLU A 172 11.04 -18.87 -2.89
N VAL A 173 10.69 -18.61 -1.63
CA VAL A 173 10.77 -19.62 -0.56
C VAL A 173 9.80 -20.77 -0.83
N LEU A 174 8.56 -20.47 -1.24
CA LEU A 174 7.56 -21.50 -1.57
C LEU A 174 8.02 -22.39 -2.74
N LYS A 175 8.59 -21.78 -3.79
CA LYS A 175 9.19 -22.52 -4.92
C LYS A 175 10.37 -23.39 -4.49
N PHE A 176 11.24 -22.86 -3.63
CA PHE A 176 12.35 -23.63 -3.09
C PHE A 176 11.89 -24.85 -2.28
N VAL A 177 10.91 -24.65 -1.39
CA VAL A 177 10.32 -25.72 -0.59
C VAL A 177 9.63 -26.74 -1.50
N GLY A 178 8.82 -26.31 -2.46
CA GLY A 178 8.13 -27.18 -3.42
C GLY A 178 9.10 -28.07 -4.20
N ARG A 179 10.23 -27.51 -4.66
CA ARG A 179 11.26 -28.29 -5.38
C ARG A 179 11.92 -29.36 -4.51
N ASN A 180 12.25 -28.99 -3.27
CA ASN A 180 13.01 -29.92 -2.42
C ASN A 180 12.13 -31.01 -1.79
N TYR A 181 10.88 -30.71 -1.45
CA TYR A 181 10.00 -31.66 -0.78
C TYR A 181 9.10 -32.48 -1.72
N VAL A 182 8.77 -31.96 -2.89
CA VAL A 182 7.88 -32.67 -3.84
C VAL A 182 8.69 -33.57 -4.80
N MET A 183 9.95 -33.23 -5.07
CA MET A 183 10.81 -34.07 -5.94
C MET A 183 11.51 -35.21 -5.21
N GLU A 184 11.67 -35.18 -3.89
CA GLU A 184 12.19 -36.31 -3.09
C GLU A 184 11.16 -37.42 -2.87
N GLY A 185 9.89 -37.19 -3.20
CA GLY A 185 8.81 -38.18 -3.05
C GLY A 185 8.47 -38.94 -4.33
N ARG A 186 9.29 -38.84 -5.37
CA ARG A 186 9.22 -39.66 -6.61
C ARG A 186 10.56 -40.35 -6.83
#